data_355765f4a134995df19586ff0531cf29
#
_entry.id   355765f4a134995df19586ff0531cf29
#
_cell.length_a   1.000
_cell.length_b   1.000
_cell.length_c   1.000
_cell.angle_alpha   90.00
_cell.angle_beta   90.00
_cell.angle_gamma   90.00
#
_symmetry.space_group_name_H-M   'P 1'
#
loop_
_entity.id
_entity.type
_entity.pdbx_description
1 polymer ?
#
loop_
_entity_poly.entity_id
_entity_poly.type
_entity_poly.pdbx_seq_one_letter_code
_entity_poly.pdbx_strand_id
1 'polypeptide(L)'
;IPIFVCGAAHSTHVLRLQLSNPLADLSSAAQRFGHGLDADRLCFLGGAPLPRDDRLTLAECGLHANSSLQVLGRLRGGAEVTVLGQQHSLGDTGLLDLKGQDVGPAKLKEVAAFLASPESAGVRRLVLSGNMITDRGKDLSGLKELCEVLPTVKHAISLDLSNCGLGVAEVNEVATTIHA
;
A
#
# COMPACT_ATOMS: atom_id res chain seq x y z
N ILE A 1 6.18 -28.13 19.24
CA ILE A 1 6.11 -28.30 17.80
C ILE A 1 6.71 -27.09 17.08
N PRO A 2 7.39 -27.25 15.95
CA PRO A 2 7.76 -26.16 15.10
C PRO A 2 6.54 -25.65 14.31
N ILE A 3 6.37 -24.33 14.28
CA ILE A 3 5.39 -23.61 13.46
C ILE A 3 6.17 -22.59 12.62
N PHE A 4 5.93 -22.58 11.34
CA PHE A 4 6.57 -21.66 10.40
C PHE A 4 5.69 -20.44 10.22
N VAL A 5 6.24 -19.24 10.45
CA VAL A 5 5.55 -17.97 10.23
C VAL A 5 6.24 -17.23 9.09
N CYS A 6 5.55 -17.08 7.98
CA CYS A 6 6.03 -16.39 6.79
C CYS A 6 5.63 -14.92 6.84
N GLY A 7 6.61 -14.03 6.95
CA GLY A 7 6.41 -12.58 6.94
C GLY A 7 6.33 -11.99 5.53
N ALA A 8 5.94 -10.71 5.45
CA ALA A 8 5.74 -9.99 4.19
C ALA A 8 7.01 -9.81 3.32
N ALA A 9 8.21 -9.93 3.89
CA ALA A 9 9.49 -9.74 3.19
C ALA A 9 10.19 -11.06 2.84
N HIS A 10 9.44 -12.13 2.56
CA HIS A 10 9.97 -13.49 2.34
C HIS A 10 10.80 -14.05 3.51
N SER A 11 10.68 -13.45 4.69
CA SER A 11 11.29 -13.96 5.89
C SER A 11 10.42 -15.07 6.48
N THR A 12 11.01 -16.23 6.73
CA THR A 12 10.32 -17.33 7.44
C THR A 12 10.93 -17.47 8.82
N HIS A 13 10.10 -17.34 9.85
CA HIS A 13 10.50 -17.54 11.24
C HIS A 13 9.94 -18.87 11.76
N VAL A 14 10.76 -19.58 12.51
CA VAL A 14 10.35 -20.85 13.13
C VAL A 14 10.04 -20.60 14.60
N LEU A 15 8.79 -20.74 14.97
CA LEU A 15 8.34 -20.71 16.35
C LEU A 15 8.30 -22.13 16.92
N ARG A 16 8.75 -22.29 18.14
CA ARG A 16 8.66 -23.56 18.86
C ARG A 16 7.69 -23.41 20.03
N LEU A 17 6.50 -23.94 19.89
CA LEU A 17 5.42 -23.85 20.85
C LEU A 17 4.86 -25.25 21.15
N GLN A 18 4.10 -25.37 22.24
CA GLN A 18 3.37 -26.59 22.54
C GLN A 18 1.94 -26.48 22.01
N LEU A 19 1.33 -27.59 21.60
CA LEU A 19 -0.06 -27.58 21.12
C LEU A 19 -1.07 -27.17 22.18
N SER A 20 -0.72 -27.35 23.45
CA SER A 20 -1.51 -26.89 24.60
C SER A 20 -1.38 -25.39 24.91
N ASN A 21 -0.44 -24.68 24.26
CA ASN A 21 -0.32 -23.25 24.46
C ASN A 21 -1.56 -22.53 23.88
N PRO A 22 -2.02 -21.44 24.55
CA PRO A 22 -3.09 -20.62 24.01
C PRO A 22 -2.63 -19.84 22.75
N LEU A 23 -3.57 -19.45 21.92
CA LEU A 23 -3.32 -18.67 20.71
C LEU A 23 -2.62 -17.33 21.01
N ALA A 24 -2.87 -16.75 22.19
CA ALA A 24 -2.17 -15.57 22.68
C ALA A 24 -0.65 -15.72 22.73
N ASP A 25 -0.14 -16.92 23.03
CA ASP A 25 1.30 -17.18 23.06
C ASP A 25 1.93 -17.15 21.65
N LEU A 26 1.19 -17.61 20.65
CA LEU A 26 1.62 -17.52 19.25
C LEU A 26 1.73 -16.06 18.82
N SER A 27 0.74 -15.24 19.17
CA SER A 27 0.74 -13.80 18.87
C SER A 27 1.90 -13.09 19.57
N SER A 28 2.13 -13.37 20.83
CA SER A 28 3.23 -12.79 21.62
C SER A 28 4.61 -13.22 21.09
N ALA A 29 4.75 -14.48 20.67
CA ALA A 29 5.98 -14.97 20.08
C ALA A 29 6.25 -14.34 18.71
N ALA A 30 5.21 -14.14 17.90
CA ALA A 30 5.31 -13.51 16.59
C ALA A 30 5.69 -12.01 16.68
N GLN A 31 5.21 -11.30 17.70
CA GLN A 31 5.57 -9.88 17.95
C GLN A 31 7.08 -9.68 18.17
N ARG A 32 7.80 -10.65 18.71
CA ARG A 32 9.26 -10.56 18.94
C ARG A 32 10.07 -10.46 17.65
N PHE A 33 9.50 -10.77 16.52
CA PHE A 33 10.17 -10.67 15.21
C PHE A 33 9.97 -9.32 14.51
N GLY A 34 9.64 -8.26 15.26
CA GLY A 34 9.61 -6.90 14.74
C GLY A 34 8.40 -6.55 13.87
N HIS A 35 7.50 -7.49 13.70
CA HIS A 35 6.24 -7.23 13.02
C HIS A 35 5.18 -7.00 14.11
N GLY A 36 4.60 -5.82 14.19
CA GLY A 36 3.45 -5.56 15.07
C GLY A 36 2.28 -6.45 14.67
N LEU A 37 2.37 -7.74 15.06
CA LEU A 37 1.42 -8.78 14.71
C LEU A 37 0.34 -8.82 15.78
N ASP A 38 -0.78 -8.22 15.47
CA ASP A 38 -2.03 -8.57 16.13
C ASP A 38 -2.43 -9.98 15.67
N ALA A 39 -2.99 -10.79 16.55
CA ALA A 39 -3.43 -12.17 16.26
C ALA A 39 -4.36 -12.26 15.03
N ASP A 40 -5.08 -11.18 14.75
CA ASP A 40 -6.00 -11.04 13.62
C ASP A 40 -5.35 -11.16 12.24
N ARG A 41 -4.03 -11.27 12.18
CA ARG A 41 -3.24 -11.23 10.93
C ARG A 41 -2.58 -12.52 10.57
N LEU A 42 -2.65 -13.49 11.45
CA LEU A 42 -2.15 -14.83 11.17
C LEU A 42 -3.25 -15.62 10.46
N CYS A 43 -2.92 -16.19 9.33
CA CYS A 43 -3.76 -17.16 8.65
C CYS A 43 -2.96 -18.38 8.24
N PHE A 44 -3.64 -19.49 8.03
CA PHE A 44 -3.01 -20.67 7.44
C PHE A 44 -2.51 -20.37 6.02
N LEU A 45 -1.45 -21.04 5.61
CA LEU A 45 -1.02 -21.02 4.22
C LEU A 45 -2.16 -21.58 3.36
N GLY A 46 -2.82 -20.72 2.60
CA GLY A 46 -4.07 -21.03 1.89
C GLY A 46 -5.22 -20.07 2.20
N GLY A 47 -5.00 -19.11 3.12
CA GLY A 47 -5.88 -17.96 3.33
C GLY A 47 -6.99 -18.15 4.36
N ALA A 48 -7.10 -19.31 5.02
CA ALA A 48 -8.05 -19.49 6.11
C ALA A 48 -7.59 -18.69 7.36
N PRO A 49 -8.40 -17.78 7.91
CA PRO A 49 -8.04 -17.05 9.11
C PRO A 49 -7.99 -17.96 10.34
N LEU A 50 -7.10 -17.64 11.27
CA LEU A 50 -7.15 -18.25 12.59
C LEU A 50 -8.38 -17.77 13.38
N PRO A 51 -8.89 -18.59 14.32
CA PRO A 51 -9.94 -18.15 15.24
C PRO A 51 -9.54 -16.87 15.97
N ARG A 52 -10.52 -16.04 16.34
CA ARG A 52 -10.27 -14.80 17.07
C ARG A 52 -10.28 -14.96 18.60
N ASP A 53 -10.51 -16.15 19.09
CA ASP A 53 -10.51 -16.42 20.53
C ASP A 53 -9.09 -16.79 20.99
N ASP A 54 -8.43 -15.86 21.64
CA ASP A 54 -7.06 -15.98 22.15
C ASP A 54 -6.89 -17.07 23.23
N ARG A 55 -7.99 -17.58 23.77
CA ARG A 55 -8.01 -18.63 24.80
C ARG A 55 -7.93 -20.03 24.24
N LEU A 56 -8.27 -20.19 22.95
CA LEU A 56 -8.17 -21.48 22.29
C LEU A 56 -6.72 -21.94 22.27
N THR A 57 -6.52 -23.24 22.47
CA THR A 57 -5.21 -23.84 22.31
C THR A 57 -4.82 -23.92 20.82
N LEU A 58 -3.53 -24.01 20.55
CA LEU A 58 -3.04 -24.16 19.17
C LEU A 58 -3.62 -25.42 18.50
N ALA A 59 -3.86 -26.48 19.26
CA ALA A 59 -4.49 -27.71 18.75
C ALA A 59 -5.95 -27.46 18.33
N GLU A 60 -6.73 -26.74 19.15
CA GLU A 60 -8.13 -26.38 18.85
C GLU A 60 -8.23 -25.43 17.66
N CYS A 61 -7.21 -24.62 17.41
CA CYS A 61 -7.09 -23.81 16.21
C CYS A 61 -6.71 -24.61 14.95
N GLY A 62 -6.53 -25.93 15.06
CA GLY A 62 -6.13 -26.79 13.95
C GLY A 62 -4.63 -26.74 13.61
N LEU A 63 -3.81 -26.17 14.48
CA LEU A 63 -2.36 -26.15 14.31
C LEU A 63 -1.76 -27.49 14.70
N HIS A 64 -0.76 -27.92 13.95
CA HIS A 64 -0.01 -29.17 14.19
C HIS A 64 1.47 -28.94 13.89
N ALA A 65 2.30 -29.94 14.09
CA ALA A 65 3.72 -29.87 13.77
C ALA A 65 3.91 -29.52 12.28
N ASN A 66 4.80 -28.57 12.01
CA ASN A 66 5.10 -28.03 10.68
C ASN A 66 3.96 -27.23 10.03
N SER A 67 2.94 -26.77 10.78
CA SER A 67 1.98 -25.81 10.27
C SER A 67 2.69 -24.57 9.77
N SER A 68 2.29 -24.08 8.60
CA SER A 68 2.78 -22.85 8.02
C SER A 68 1.69 -21.78 8.10
N LEU A 69 2.03 -20.68 8.72
CA LEU A 69 1.18 -19.52 8.86
C LEU A 69 1.73 -18.39 8.01
N GLN A 70 0.87 -17.68 7.35
CA GLN A 70 1.20 -16.45 6.66
C GLN A 70 0.73 -15.27 7.50
N VAL A 71 1.62 -14.30 7.69
CA VAL A 71 1.23 -13.01 8.22
C VAL A 71 0.53 -12.28 7.08
N LEU A 72 -0.77 -12.12 7.19
CA LEU A 72 -1.47 -11.15 6.36
C LEU A 72 -1.02 -9.78 6.85
N GLY A 73 -0.11 -9.17 6.11
CA GLY A 73 0.17 -7.76 6.32
C GLY A 73 -1.15 -7.00 6.15
N ARG A 74 -1.81 -6.64 7.25
CA ARG A 74 -2.46 -5.36 7.18
C ARG A 74 -1.33 -4.41 6.90
N LEU A 75 -1.38 -3.73 5.79
CA LEU A 75 -0.90 -2.37 5.72
C LEU A 75 -1.71 -1.62 6.80
N ARG A 76 -1.25 -1.65 8.05
CA ARG A 76 -1.82 -0.85 9.13
C ARG A 76 -1.61 0.57 8.73
N GLY A 77 -2.71 1.26 8.52
CA GLY A 77 -2.75 2.62 8.06
C GLY A 77 -1.84 2.71 6.84
N GLY A 78 -2.39 2.69 5.64
CA GLY A 78 -1.58 2.81 4.44
C GLY A 78 -0.49 3.81 4.72
N ALA A 79 0.72 3.57 4.20
CA ALA A 79 1.85 4.42 4.47
C ALA A 79 1.38 5.88 4.53
N GLU A 80 1.61 6.52 5.65
CA GLU A 80 1.33 7.94 5.74
C GLU A 80 2.38 8.63 4.88
N VAL A 81 1.93 9.39 3.92
CA VAL A 81 2.79 10.14 3.01
C VAL A 81 2.49 11.63 3.15
N THR A 82 3.52 12.44 3.07
CA THR A 82 3.35 13.89 3.07
C THR A 82 3.44 14.40 1.64
N VAL A 83 2.33 14.92 1.12
CA VAL A 83 2.25 15.50 -0.23
C VAL A 83 1.59 16.87 -0.13
N LEU A 84 2.13 17.86 -0.81
CA LEU A 84 1.63 19.25 -0.78
C LEU A 84 1.56 19.82 0.65
N GLY A 85 2.47 19.40 1.54
CA GLY A 85 2.48 19.81 2.95
C GLY A 85 1.38 19.21 3.82
N GLN A 86 0.61 18.24 3.32
CA GLN A 86 -0.45 17.56 4.04
C GLN A 86 -0.12 16.06 4.19
N GLN A 87 -0.51 15.48 5.32
CA GLN A 87 -0.41 14.05 5.55
C GLN A 87 -1.61 13.33 4.92
N HIS A 88 -1.32 12.31 4.12
CA HIS A 88 -2.30 11.46 3.48
C HIS A 88 -2.08 10.01 3.90
N SER A 89 -3.13 9.33 4.32
CA SER A 89 -3.10 7.89 4.56
C SER A 89 -3.47 7.17 3.26
N LEU A 90 -2.56 6.34 2.76
CA LEU A 90 -2.79 5.58 1.52
C LEU A 90 -3.79 4.43 1.69
N GLY A 91 -4.20 4.10 2.93
CA GLY A 91 -5.07 2.98 3.22
C GLY A 91 -4.51 1.63 2.72
N ASP A 92 -5.34 0.60 2.74
CA ASP A 92 -4.96 -0.75 2.27
C ASP A 92 -4.84 -0.83 0.73
N THR A 93 -5.42 0.14 0.03
CA THR A 93 -5.50 0.18 -1.43
C THR A 93 -4.37 0.98 -2.09
N GLY A 94 -3.55 1.67 -1.30
CA GLY A 94 -2.53 2.58 -1.82
C GLY A 94 -3.13 3.79 -2.54
N LEU A 95 -4.31 4.26 -2.09
CA LEU A 95 -5.00 5.40 -2.67
C LEU A 95 -4.42 6.72 -2.14
N LEU A 96 -3.86 7.53 -3.03
CA LEU A 96 -3.57 8.94 -2.79
C LEU A 96 -4.69 9.78 -3.42
N ASP A 97 -5.58 10.30 -2.59
CA ASP A 97 -6.73 11.10 -3.03
C ASP A 97 -6.43 12.60 -2.88
N LEU A 98 -6.22 13.26 -4.00
CA LEU A 98 -6.01 14.70 -4.11
C LEU A 98 -7.17 15.38 -4.87
N LYS A 99 -8.34 14.74 -4.91
CA LYS A 99 -9.52 15.26 -5.59
C LYS A 99 -9.90 16.64 -5.08
N GLY A 100 -10.03 17.60 -6.02
CA GLY A 100 -10.54 18.95 -5.70
C GLY A 100 -9.70 19.74 -4.69
N GLN A 101 -8.42 19.40 -4.50
CA GLN A 101 -7.52 20.10 -3.56
C GLN A 101 -6.79 21.29 -4.17
N ASP A 102 -7.34 21.85 -5.23
CA ASP A 102 -6.76 22.99 -5.94
C ASP A 102 -5.30 22.73 -6.37
N VAL A 103 -5.09 21.53 -6.96
CA VAL A 103 -3.82 21.15 -7.53
C VAL A 103 -3.67 21.81 -8.89
N GLY A 104 -2.99 22.97 -8.92
CA GLY A 104 -2.58 23.66 -10.15
C GLY A 104 -1.24 23.11 -10.69
N PRO A 105 -0.71 23.70 -11.78
CA PRO A 105 0.54 23.23 -12.42
C PRO A 105 1.73 23.17 -11.49
N ALA A 106 1.91 24.14 -10.59
CA ALA A 106 3.02 24.17 -9.64
C ALA A 106 2.92 23.04 -8.62
N LYS A 107 1.75 22.83 -8.01
CA LYS A 107 1.51 21.72 -7.06
C LYS A 107 1.62 20.35 -7.75
N LEU A 108 1.26 20.26 -9.03
CA LEU A 108 1.41 19.03 -9.79
C LEU A 108 2.88 18.61 -9.95
N LYS A 109 3.80 19.57 -10.05
CA LYS A 109 5.25 19.30 -10.03
C LYS A 109 5.70 18.70 -8.69
N GLU A 110 5.16 19.20 -7.58
CA GLU A 110 5.46 18.62 -6.26
C GLU A 110 4.93 17.18 -6.17
N VAL A 111 3.74 16.90 -6.72
CA VAL A 111 3.20 15.54 -6.81
C VAL A 111 4.09 14.64 -7.69
N ALA A 112 4.57 15.15 -8.82
CA ALA A 112 5.51 14.41 -9.67
C ALA A 112 6.82 14.11 -8.95
N ALA A 113 7.42 15.10 -8.28
CA ALA A 113 8.63 14.91 -7.47
C ALA A 113 8.41 13.87 -6.35
N PHE A 114 7.26 13.90 -5.67
CA PHE A 114 6.90 12.88 -4.69
C PHE A 114 6.83 11.49 -5.34
N LEU A 115 6.20 11.33 -6.51
CA LEU A 115 6.12 10.03 -7.20
C LEU A 115 7.49 9.49 -7.61
N ALA A 116 8.47 10.36 -7.89
CA ALA A 116 9.84 9.98 -8.15
C ALA A 116 10.62 9.54 -6.89
N SER A 117 10.10 9.85 -5.70
CA SER A 117 10.74 9.53 -4.43
C SER A 117 10.45 8.10 -3.97
N PRO A 118 11.32 7.49 -3.12
CA PRO A 118 11.05 6.19 -2.53
C PRO A 118 9.79 6.13 -1.66
N GLU A 119 9.35 7.28 -1.14
CA GLU A 119 8.17 7.41 -0.28
C GLU A 119 6.87 7.07 -1.01
N SER A 120 6.86 7.21 -2.33
CA SER A 120 5.71 6.86 -3.19
C SER A 120 5.50 5.35 -3.38
N ALA A 121 6.38 4.50 -2.89
CA ALA A 121 6.35 3.04 -3.13
C ALA A 121 5.03 2.35 -2.74
N GLY A 122 4.27 2.96 -1.83
CA GLY A 122 2.94 2.50 -1.41
C GLY A 122 1.78 2.95 -2.30
N VAL A 123 1.99 3.94 -3.18
CA VAL A 123 0.92 4.50 -4.02
C VAL A 123 0.58 3.52 -5.14
N ARG A 124 -0.70 3.14 -5.25
CA ARG A 124 -1.24 2.28 -6.30
C ARG A 124 -2.28 3.01 -7.15
N ARG A 125 -2.91 4.01 -6.58
CA ARG A 125 -3.91 4.83 -7.25
C ARG A 125 -3.72 6.30 -6.85
N LEU A 126 -3.62 7.17 -7.85
CA LEU A 126 -3.56 8.62 -7.69
C LEU A 126 -4.82 9.24 -8.28
N VAL A 127 -5.58 9.97 -7.47
CA VAL A 127 -6.79 10.68 -7.90
C VAL A 127 -6.51 12.18 -7.89
N LEU A 128 -6.51 12.77 -9.07
CA LEU A 128 -6.34 14.20 -9.30
C LEU A 128 -7.63 14.84 -9.84
N SER A 129 -8.73 14.11 -9.84
CA SER A 129 -9.98 14.57 -10.45
C SER A 129 -10.48 15.88 -9.85
N GLY A 130 -11.08 16.73 -10.72
CA GLY A 130 -11.65 18.01 -10.30
C GLY A 130 -10.63 19.09 -9.96
N ASN A 131 -9.39 18.96 -10.43
CA ASN A 131 -8.32 19.95 -10.26
C ASN A 131 -8.04 20.69 -11.58
N MET A 132 -7.47 21.87 -11.48
CA MET A 132 -7.08 22.70 -12.65
C MET A 132 -5.60 22.51 -12.99
N ILE A 133 -5.20 21.27 -13.26
CA ILE A 133 -3.77 20.85 -13.36
C ILE A 133 -2.97 21.50 -14.49
N THR A 134 -3.64 22.14 -15.46
CA THR A 134 -3.00 22.83 -16.59
C THR A 134 -3.41 24.32 -16.69
N ASP A 135 -4.10 24.86 -15.68
CA ASP A 135 -4.70 26.21 -15.76
C ASP A 135 -5.43 26.43 -17.11
N ARG A 136 -6.32 25.50 -17.46
CA ARG A 136 -7.07 25.51 -18.74
C ARG A 136 -6.18 25.51 -19.99
N GLY A 137 -5.12 24.73 -19.95
CA GLY A 137 -4.17 24.59 -21.07
C GLY A 137 -3.14 25.70 -21.18
N LYS A 138 -3.09 26.67 -20.25
CA LYS A 138 -2.12 27.78 -20.27
C LYS A 138 -0.74 27.36 -19.77
N ASP A 139 -0.69 26.45 -18.82
CA ASP A 139 0.56 25.95 -18.25
C ASP A 139 0.55 24.41 -18.17
N LEU A 140 1.31 23.79 -19.06
CA LEU A 140 1.46 22.34 -19.16
C LEU A 140 2.69 21.81 -18.39
N SER A 141 3.45 22.69 -17.73
CA SER A 141 4.74 22.31 -17.14
C SER A 141 4.61 21.19 -16.09
N GLY A 142 3.59 21.27 -15.23
CA GLY A 142 3.34 20.24 -14.23
C GLY A 142 2.88 18.91 -14.83
N LEU A 143 2.06 18.95 -15.88
CA LEU A 143 1.60 17.75 -16.58
C LEU A 143 2.76 17.04 -17.29
N LYS A 144 3.65 17.79 -17.94
CA LYS A 144 4.84 17.23 -18.60
C LYS A 144 5.76 16.54 -17.59
N GLU A 145 6.02 17.19 -16.47
CA GLU A 145 6.86 16.62 -15.40
C GLU A 145 6.23 15.34 -14.82
N LEU A 146 4.90 15.31 -14.61
CA LEU A 146 4.20 14.10 -14.24
C LEU A 146 4.38 12.98 -15.28
N CYS A 147 4.24 13.31 -16.57
CA CYS A 147 4.42 12.38 -17.67
C CYS A 147 5.86 11.82 -17.74
N GLU A 148 6.87 12.63 -17.47
CA GLU A 148 8.27 12.20 -17.43
C GLU A 148 8.57 11.25 -16.26
N VAL A 149 7.89 11.45 -15.13
CA VAL A 149 8.09 10.64 -13.93
C VAL A 149 7.35 9.30 -13.99
N LEU A 150 6.13 9.26 -14.52
CA LEU A 150 5.30 8.05 -14.53
C LEU A 150 6.02 6.78 -15.05
N PRO A 151 6.79 6.81 -16.15
CA PRO A 151 7.53 5.64 -16.61
C PRO A 151 8.66 5.20 -15.68
N THR A 152 9.16 6.09 -14.82
CA THR A 152 10.24 5.80 -13.89
C THR A 152 9.76 5.09 -12.62
N VAL A 153 8.47 5.13 -12.35
CA VAL A 153 7.87 4.48 -11.18
C VAL A 153 7.91 2.97 -11.34
N LYS A 154 8.51 2.29 -10.37
CA LYS A 154 8.79 0.83 -10.43
C LYS A 154 7.56 -0.06 -10.29
N HIS A 155 6.38 0.49 -10.15
CA HIS A 155 5.12 -0.24 -9.98
C HIS A 155 3.99 0.45 -10.73
N ALA A 156 2.96 -0.30 -11.10
CA ALA A 156 1.81 0.24 -11.80
C ALA A 156 1.00 1.17 -10.90
N ILE A 157 0.69 2.36 -11.41
CA ILE A 157 -0.19 3.35 -10.77
C ILE A 157 -1.41 3.56 -11.64
N SER A 158 -2.61 3.47 -11.04
CA SER A 158 -3.85 3.90 -11.66
C SER A 158 -4.00 5.41 -11.49
N LEU A 159 -4.20 6.15 -12.57
CA LEU A 159 -4.31 7.60 -12.58
C LEU A 159 -5.73 8.03 -12.96
N ASP A 160 -6.34 8.88 -12.12
CA ASP A 160 -7.64 9.51 -12.40
C ASP A 160 -7.47 11.01 -12.61
N LEU A 161 -7.61 11.44 -13.86
CA LEU A 161 -7.55 12.84 -14.32
C LEU A 161 -8.91 13.38 -14.75
N SER A 162 -10.01 12.76 -14.30
CA SER A 162 -11.35 13.20 -14.70
C SER A 162 -11.62 14.62 -14.21
N ASN A 163 -12.37 15.38 -15.01
CA ASN A 163 -12.74 16.77 -14.69
C ASN A 163 -11.56 17.72 -14.39
N CYS A 164 -10.39 17.47 -14.97
CA CYS A 164 -9.20 18.34 -14.82
C CYS A 164 -9.12 19.44 -15.86
N GLY A 165 -10.14 19.61 -16.69
CA GLY A 165 -10.14 20.62 -17.76
C GLY A 165 -9.12 20.37 -18.86
N LEU A 166 -8.73 19.10 -19.07
CA LEU A 166 -7.80 18.71 -20.11
C LEU A 166 -8.47 18.75 -21.48
N GLY A 167 -7.80 19.37 -22.46
CA GLY A 167 -8.17 19.32 -23.87
C GLY A 167 -7.54 18.12 -24.58
N VAL A 168 -7.75 18.06 -25.89
CA VAL A 168 -7.25 16.94 -26.73
C VAL A 168 -5.72 16.85 -26.74
N ALA A 169 -5.04 18.00 -26.74
CA ALA A 169 -3.59 18.05 -26.75
C ALA A 169 -2.98 17.47 -25.47
N GLU A 170 -3.54 17.83 -24.32
CA GLU A 170 -3.09 17.36 -23.01
C GLU A 170 -3.36 15.86 -22.82
N VAL A 171 -4.51 15.39 -23.29
CA VAL A 171 -4.84 13.95 -23.24
C VAL A 171 -3.89 13.15 -24.13
N ASN A 172 -3.52 13.67 -25.30
CA ASN A 172 -2.55 13.02 -26.17
C ASN A 172 -1.15 12.96 -25.53
N GLU A 173 -0.73 14.01 -24.83
CA GLU A 173 0.55 14.01 -24.09
C GLU A 173 0.59 12.88 -23.05
N VAL A 174 -0.47 12.74 -22.26
CA VAL A 174 -0.59 11.64 -21.27
C VAL A 174 -0.62 10.28 -21.96
N ALA A 175 -1.37 10.15 -23.05
CA ALA A 175 -1.51 8.88 -23.78
C ALA A 175 -0.18 8.38 -24.38
N THR A 176 0.62 9.29 -24.94
CA THR A 176 1.95 8.95 -25.49
C THR A 176 2.90 8.44 -24.41
N THR A 177 2.82 8.99 -23.21
CA THR A 177 3.66 8.57 -22.08
C THR A 177 3.32 7.17 -21.56
N ILE A 178 2.03 6.80 -21.56
CA ILE A 178 1.57 5.48 -21.07
C ILE A 178 1.93 4.36 -22.04
N HIS A 179 2.14 4.68 -23.32
CA HIS A 179 2.46 3.71 -24.37
C HIS A 179 3.97 3.58 -24.68
N ALA A 180 4.82 4.34 -24.00
CA ALA A 180 6.27 4.28 -24.14
C ALA A 180 6.89 3.29 -23.14
#